data_5ecd1b48b8c9e4f82a29cae1bc2f41b0
#
_entry.id   5ecd1b48b8c9e4f82a29cae1bc2f41b0
#
_cell.length_a   1.000
_cell.length_b   1.000
_cell.length_c   1.000
_cell.angle_alpha   90.00
_cell.angle_beta   90.00
_cell.angle_gamma   90.00
#
_symmetry.space_group_name_H-M   'P 1'
#
loop_
_entity.id
_entity.type
_entity.pdbx_description
1 polymer ?
#
loop_
_entity_poly.entity_id
_entity_poly.type
_entity_poly.pdbx_seq_one_letter_code
_entity_poly.pdbx_strand_id
1 'polypeptide(L)'
;MLCECMMKMFEEMLSKVKVEDEAAKEFAVRVGIHQGSILSPFIFAVVMDVVTEEVAKEGCALMYADDLVLICETKEEARQRFVAWRNALESKGLKVNISKTKVMRCAQDDVLKEAAVDPCSRCGKRVGVNSIHCATCGYWVHGQCSGV
;
A
#
# COMPACT_ATOMS: atom_id res chain seq x y z
N MET A 1 -19.65 -16.81 -22.98
CA MET A 1 -20.85 -16.94 -22.11
C MET A 1 -20.59 -16.37 -20.71
N LEU A 2 -19.67 -16.91 -19.86
CA LEU A 2 -19.46 -16.37 -18.50
C LEU A 2 -18.87 -14.95 -18.52
N CYS A 3 -17.84 -14.69 -19.32
CA CYS A 3 -17.25 -13.36 -19.50
C CYS A 3 -18.25 -12.33 -20.04
N GLU A 4 -19.10 -12.70 -20.98
CA GLU A 4 -20.13 -11.80 -21.50
C GLU A 4 -21.19 -11.45 -20.44
N CYS A 5 -21.59 -12.42 -19.60
CA CYS A 5 -22.47 -12.14 -18.48
C CYS A 5 -21.83 -11.20 -17.46
N MET A 6 -20.54 -11.38 -17.17
CA MET A 6 -19.80 -10.49 -16.29
C MET A 6 -19.69 -9.08 -16.89
N MET A 7 -19.35 -8.95 -18.16
CA MET A 7 -19.28 -7.64 -18.84
C MET A 7 -20.61 -6.91 -18.80
N LYS A 8 -21.71 -7.60 -19.13
CA LYS A 8 -23.06 -7.00 -19.05
C LYS A 8 -23.46 -6.53 -17.67
N MET A 9 -22.98 -7.20 -16.59
CA MET A 9 -23.24 -6.73 -15.22
C MET A 9 -22.60 -5.36 -14.91
N PHE A 10 -21.58 -4.96 -15.66
CA PHE A 10 -20.87 -3.69 -15.46
C PHE A 10 -21.19 -2.62 -16.52
N GLU A 11 -21.82 -2.97 -17.64
CA GLU A 11 -22.13 -2.01 -18.73
C GLU A 11 -23.27 -1.04 -18.39
N GLU A 12 -24.23 -1.45 -17.56
CA GLU A 12 -25.44 -0.66 -17.25
C GLU A 12 -25.63 -0.46 -15.74
N MET A 13 -24.55 -0.13 -15.02
CA MET A 13 -24.66 0.12 -13.59
C MET A 13 -25.31 1.46 -13.30
N LEU A 14 -26.46 1.43 -12.63
CA LEU A 14 -27.13 2.60 -12.10
C LEU A 14 -26.98 2.63 -10.57
N SER A 15 -26.77 3.80 -10.04
CA SER A 15 -26.73 4.03 -8.61
C SER A 15 -27.61 5.22 -8.23
N LYS A 16 -28.12 5.21 -6.99
CA LYS A 16 -28.86 6.32 -6.41
C LYS A 16 -28.45 6.54 -4.97
N VAL A 17 -28.40 7.78 -4.57
CA VAL A 17 -28.16 8.15 -3.18
C VAL A 17 -29.51 8.27 -2.48
N LYS A 18 -29.63 7.65 -1.31
CA LYS A 18 -30.79 7.79 -0.44
C LYS A 18 -30.38 8.63 0.77
N VAL A 19 -31.10 9.74 1.00
CA VAL A 19 -30.88 10.61 2.14
C VAL A 19 -32.22 10.67 2.87
N GLU A 20 -32.23 10.18 4.11
CA GLU A 20 -33.47 10.02 4.89
C GLU A 20 -34.52 9.23 4.14
N ASP A 21 -35.68 9.80 3.86
CA ASP A 21 -36.77 9.16 3.11
C ASP A 21 -36.85 9.57 1.63
N GLU A 22 -35.96 10.46 1.18
CA GLU A 22 -35.91 10.89 -0.21
C GLU A 22 -34.79 10.18 -0.97
N ALA A 23 -35.12 9.61 -2.13
CA ALA A 23 -34.14 9.03 -3.04
C ALA A 23 -33.80 10.05 -4.13
N ALA A 24 -32.49 10.34 -4.29
CA ALA A 24 -32.02 11.17 -5.38
C ALA A 24 -32.24 10.48 -6.74
N LYS A 25 -32.11 11.26 -7.82
CA LYS A 25 -32.18 10.74 -9.18
C LYS A 25 -31.08 9.70 -9.44
N GLU A 26 -31.42 8.65 -10.15
CA GLU A 26 -30.46 7.63 -10.56
C GLU A 26 -29.40 8.21 -11.51
N PHE A 27 -28.16 7.76 -11.36
CA PHE A 27 -27.04 8.13 -12.21
C PHE A 27 -26.22 6.89 -12.63
N ALA A 28 -25.64 6.94 -13.83
CA ALA A 28 -24.85 5.85 -14.36
C ALA A 28 -23.45 5.83 -13.72
N VAL A 29 -23.02 4.66 -13.23
CA VAL A 29 -21.66 4.41 -12.74
C VAL A 29 -20.88 3.76 -13.88
N ARG A 30 -19.95 4.51 -14.46
CA ARG A 30 -19.19 4.08 -15.65
C ARG A 30 -17.83 3.50 -15.32
N VAL A 31 -17.37 3.61 -14.08
CA VAL A 31 -16.02 3.18 -13.64
C VAL A 31 -16.11 2.59 -12.24
N GLY A 32 -15.42 1.48 -12.05
CA GLY A 32 -15.31 0.82 -10.74
C GLY A 32 -16.08 -0.51 -10.71
N ILE A 33 -16.02 -1.14 -9.56
CA ILE A 33 -16.69 -2.40 -9.25
C ILE A 33 -17.61 -2.22 -8.05
N HIS A 34 -18.68 -3.01 -7.97
CA HIS A 34 -19.63 -2.93 -6.86
C HIS A 34 -18.99 -3.31 -5.53
N GLN A 35 -19.04 -2.40 -4.56
CA GLN A 35 -18.68 -2.74 -3.19
C GLN A 35 -19.71 -3.72 -2.60
N GLY A 36 -19.21 -4.79 -1.96
CA GLY A 36 -20.06 -5.84 -1.39
C GLY A 36 -20.48 -6.96 -2.36
N SER A 37 -20.14 -6.87 -3.65
CA SER A 37 -20.31 -7.99 -4.57
C SER A 37 -19.28 -9.08 -4.29
N ILE A 38 -19.70 -10.34 -4.30
CA ILE A 38 -18.82 -11.53 -4.15
C ILE A 38 -17.79 -11.60 -5.29
N LEU A 39 -18.13 -11.10 -6.48
CA LEU A 39 -17.27 -11.12 -7.66
C LEU A 39 -16.22 -10.00 -7.66
N SER A 40 -16.44 -8.91 -6.95
CA SER A 40 -15.56 -7.74 -6.98
C SER A 40 -14.11 -8.03 -6.56
N PRO A 41 -13.83 -8.78 -5.48
CA PRO A 41 -12.45 -9.13 -5.13
C PRO A 41 -11.78 -9.98 -6.20
N PHE A 42 -12.51 -10.90 -6.83
CA PHE A 42 -11.99 -11.74 -7.88
C PHE A 42 -11.66 -10.95 -9.15
N ILE A 43 -12.58 -10.07 -9.58
CA ILE A 43 -12.35 -9.20 -10.75
C ILE A 43 -11.17 -8.28 -10.50
N PHE A 44 -11.07 -7.70 -9.29
CA PHE A 44 -9.94 -6.86 -8.94
C PHE A 44 -8.61 -7.63 -9.02
N ALA A 45 -8.54 -8.86 -8.51
CA ALA A 45 -7.35 -9.70 -8.60
C ALA A 45 -6.95 -9.98 -10.05
N VAL A 46 -7.92 -10.31 -10.92
CA VAL A 46 -7.66 -10.54 -12.36
C VAL A 46 -7.16 -9.25 -13.05
N VAL A 47 -7.77 -8.11 -12.75
CA VAL A 47 -7.32 -6.82 -13.29
C VAL A 47 -5.89 -6.51 -12.85
N MET A 48 -5.58 -6.70 -11.57
CA MET A 48 -4.24 -6.49 -11.04
C MET A 48 -3.22 -7.41 -11.69
N ASP A 49 -3.53 -8.68 -11.87
CA ASP A 49 -2.67 -9.65 -12.55
C ASP A 49 -2.32 -9.19 -13.98
N VAL A 50 -3.33 -8.82 -14.77
CA VAL A 50 -3.15 -8.33 -16.15
C VAL A 50 -2.37 -7.01 -16.20
N VAL A 51 -2.67 -6.06 -15.32
CA VAL A 51 -2.02 -4.73 -15.31
C VAL A 51 -0.57 -4.82 -14.90
N THR A 52 -0.23 -5.76 -14.04
CA THR A 52 1.11 -5.88 -13.45
C THR A 52 1.96 -6.96 -14.13
N GLU A 53 1.44 -7.68 -15.11
CA GLU A 53 2.10 -8.81 -15.77
C GLU A 53 3.53 -8.50 -16.23
N GLU A 54 3.76 -7.33 -16.81
CA GLU A 54 5.09 -6.95 -17.32
C GLU A 54 6.05 -6.59 -16.19
N VAL A 55 5.60 -5.77 -15.23
CA VAL A 55 6.45 -5.26 -14.14
C VAL A 55 6.67 -6.28 -13.02
N ALA A 56 5.79 -7.27 -12.90
CA ALA A 56 5.92 -8.35 -11.91
C ALA A 56 7.02 -9.36 -12.28
N LYS A 57 7.44 -9.43 -13.53
CA LYS A 57 8.52 -10.31 -13.99
C LYS A 57 9.89 -9.91 -13.45
N GLU A 58 10.04 -8.66 -13.03
CA GLU A 58 11.30 -8.13 -12.53
C GLU A 58 11.35 -8.14 -10.99
N GLY A 59 12.18 -9.02 -10.42
CA GLY A 59 12.48 -9.09 -9.00
C GLY A 59 11.31 -9.57 -8.13
N CYS A 60 11.39 -9.35 -6.82
CA CYS A 60 10.40 -9.82 -5.86
C CYS A 60 9.34 -8.73 -5.56
N ALA A 61 8.09 -9.09 -5.78
CA ALA A 61 6.93 -8.27 -5.41
C ALA A 61 5.90 -9.13 -4.72
N LEU A 62 5.26 -8.62 -3.66
CA LEU A 62 4.16 -9.25 -2.97
C LEU A 62 2.95 -8.34 -3.07
N MET A 63 1.80 -8.92 -3.36
CA MET A 63 0.54 -8.19 -3.48
C MET A 63 -0.52 -8.86 -2.63
N TYR A 64 -1.23 -8.05 -1.86
CA TYR A 64 -2.36 -8.48 -1.07
C TYR A 64 -3.49 -7.44 -1.20
N ALA A 65 -4.54 -7.80 -1.91
CA ALA A 65 -5.61 -6.88 -2.31
C ALA A 65 -5.04 -5.62 -2.98
N ASP A 66 -5.20 -4.45 -2.38
CA ASP A 66 -4.70 -3.16 -2.85
C ASP A 66 -3.30 -2.78 -2.31
N ASP A 67 -2.75 -3.60 -1.41
CA ASP A 67 -1.41 -3.38 -0.86
C ASP A 67 -0.34 -4.08 -1.70
N LEU A 68 0.68 -3.32 -2.08
CA LEU A 68 1.82 -3.79 -2.85
C LEU A 68 3.12 -3.60 -2.06
N VAL A 69 3.93 -4.64 -1.96
CA VAL A 69 5.28 -4.60 -1.38
C VAL A 69 6.31 -4.94 -2.45
N LEU A 70 7.25 -4.05 -2.69
CA LEU A 70 8.42 -4.29 -3.56
C LEU A 70 9.62 -4.56 -2.67
N ILE A 71 10.29 -5.70 -2.90
CA ILE A 71 11.48 -6.12 -2.16
C ILE A 71 12.67 -5.97 -3.09
N CYS A 72 13.67 -5.18 -2.66
CA CYS A 72 14.84 -4.82 -3.45
C CYS A 72 16.08 -4.84 -2.57
N GLU A 73 17.24 -5.07 -3.15
CA GLU A 73 18.51 -5.09 -2.43
C GLU A 73 19.03 -3.68 -2.17
N THR A 74 18.76 -2.75 -3.08
CA THR A 74 19.25 -1.36 -3.00
C THR A 74 18.11 -0.36 -3.04
N LYS A 75 18.37 0.82 -2.46
CA LYS A 75 17.42 1.94 -2.50
C LYS A 75 17.15 2.42 -3.93
N GLU A 76 18.17 2.39 -4.77
CA GLU A 76 18.04 2.87 -6.15
C GLU A 76 17.19 1.91 -7.00
N GLU A 77 17.38 0.62 -6.83
CA GLU A 77 16.53 -0.40 -7.43
C GLU A 77 15.08 -0.25 -6.98
N ALA A 78 14.85 -0.08 -5.67
CA ALA A 78 13.51 0.13 -5.12
C ALA A 78 12.81 1.35 -5.74
N ARG A 79 13.57 2.44 -5.97
CA ARG A 79 13.04 3.64 -6.62
C ARG A 79 12.67 3.40 -8.07
N GLN A 80 13.55 2.75 -8.84
CA GLN A 80 13.32 2.46 -10.26
C GLN A 80 12.10 1.54 -10.43
N ARG A 81 12.02 0.48 -9.65
CA ARG A 81 10.88 -0.44 -9.67
C ARG A 81 9.59 0.23 -9.24
N PHE A 82 9.62 1.05 -8.19
CA PHE A 82 8.44 1.81 -7.78
C PHE A 82 7.92 2.71 -8.91
N VAL A 83 8.80 3.40 -9.64
CA VAL A 83 8.39 4.24 -10.78
C VAL A 83 7.79 3.40 -11.89
N ALA A 84 8.38 2.25 -12.22
CA ALA A 84 7.83 1.34 -13.23
C ALA A 84 6.43 0.83 -12.85
N TRP A 85 6.25 0.36 -11.63
CA TRP A 85 4.97 -0.11 -11.11
C TRP A 85 3.92 1.01 -11.06
N ARG A 86 4.30 2.19 -10.60
CA ARG A 86 3.42 3.35 -10.59
C ARG A 86 2.93 3.69 -12.00
N ASN A 87 3.83 3.75 -12.97
CA ASN A 87 3.48 4.08 -14.36
C ASN A 87 2.55 3.01 -14.97
N ALA A 88 2.80 1.72 -14.71
CA ALA A 88 1.94 0.65 -15.18
C ALA A 88 0.52 0.76 -14.61
N LEU A 89 0.38 0.99 -13.31
CA LEU A 89 -0.92 1.16 -12.65
C LEU A 89 -1.65 2.43 -13.12
N GLU A 90 -0.94 3.57 -13.16
CA GLU A 90 -1.54 4.87 -13.53
C GLU A 90 -1.94 4.90 -15.02
N SER A 91 -1.24 4.19 -15.90
CA SER A 91 -1.62 4.04 -17.32
C SER A 91 -2.98 3.36 -17.52
N LYS A 92 -3.40 2.58 -16.54
CA LYS A 92 -4.68 1.86 -16.52
C LYS A 92 -5.73 2.53 -15.62
N GLY A 93 -5.44 3.74 -15.11
CA GLY A 93 -6.37 4.52 -14.30
C GLY A 93 -6.32 4.20 -12.79
N LEU A 94 -5.40 3.34 -12.33
CA LEU A 94 -5.23 3.00 -10.91
C LEU A 94 -4.20 3.95 -10.29
N LYS A 95 -4.65 4.84 -9.42
CA LYS A 95 -3.80 5.86 -8.82
C LYS A 95 -3.10 5.34 -7.55
N VAL A 96 -1.76 5.42 -7.53
CA VAL A 96 -0.97 5.08 -6.34
C VAL A 96 -1.07 6.16 -5.27
N ASN A 97 -1.40 5.76 -4.04
CA ASN A 97 -1.49 6.68 -2.91
C ASN A 97 -0.11 6.93 -2.28
N ILE A 98 0.56 7.98 -2.73
CA ILE A 98 1.91 8.36 -2.28
C ILE A 98 1.95 8.67 -0.78
N SER A 99 0.90 9.28 -0.21
CA SER A 99 0.89 9.65 1.22
C SER A 99 0.85 8.42 2.16
N LYS A 100 0.31 7.30 1.67
CA LYS A 100 0.30 6.02 2.39
C LYS A 100 1.51 5.14 2.07
N THR A 101 2.23 5.41 0.97
CA THR A 101 3.40 4.63 0.57
C THR A 101 4.55 4.86 1.56
N LYS A 102 5.16 3.78 2.01
CA LYS A 102 6.27 3.81 2.97
C LYS A 102 7.48 3.06 2.42
N VAL A 103 8.67 3.50 2.82
CA VAL A 103 9.93 2.80 2.55
C VAL A 103 10.44 2.25 3.87
N MET A 104 10.72 0.94 3.89
CA MET A 104 11.32 0.27 5.02
C MET A 104 12.71 -0.22 4.61
N ARG A 105 13.70 0.00 5.47
CA ARG A 105 15.04 -0.53 5.30
C ARG A 105 15.26 -1.65 6.30
N CYS A 106 15.48 -2.86 5.80
CA CYS A 106 15.93 -3.98 6.61
C CYS A 106 17.47 -3.99 6.58
N ALA A 107 18.11 -3.63 7.67
CA ALA A 107 19.55 -3.72 7.83
C ALA A 107 19.89 -4.97 8.64
N GLN A 108 20.96 -5.69 8.27
CA GLN A 108 21.54 -6.69 9.14
C GLN A 108 22.13 -5.99 10.38
N ASP A 109 22.13 -6.66 11.53
CA ASP A 109 22.50 -6.10 12.85
C ASP A 109 23.84 -5.34 12.89
N ASP A 110 24.76 -5.65 11.99
CA ASP A 110 26.07 -4.98 11.93
C ASP A 110 25.99 -3.55 11.37
N VAL A 111 25.00 -3.23 10.52
CA VAL A 111 24.79 -1.87 9.96
C VAL A 111 24.02 -0.99 10.93
N LEU A 112 23.20 -1.58 11.81
CA LEU A 112 22.48 -0.85 12.85
C LEU A 112 23.41 -0.29 13.94
N LYS A 113 24.61 -0.87 14.07
CA LYS A 113 25.61 -0.40 15.06
C LYS A 113 26.22 0.95 14.68
N GLU A 114 26.24 1.32 13.41
CA GLU A 114 26.79 2.62 12.96
C GLU A 114 25.74 3.73 12.83
N ALA A 115 24.45 3.40 12.67
CA ALA A 115 23.41 4.39 12.35
C ALA A 115 22.69 4.99 13.58
N ALA A 116 22.82 4.41 14.75
CA ALA A 116 22.12 4.87 15.96
C ALA A 116 23.09 5.37 17.03
N VAL A 117 23.54 6.60 16.87
CA VAL A 117 24.34 7.30 17.88
C VAL A 117 23.46 8.12 18.83
N ASP A 118 22.15 7.92 18.80
CA ASP A 118 21.27 8.68 19.67
C ASP A 118 21.28 8.11 21.10
N PRO A 119 21.62 8.94 22.09
CA PRO A 119 21.59 8.50 23.47
C PRO A 119 20.14 8.40 23.97
N CYS A 120 19.89 7.44 24.85
CA CYS A 120 18.62 7.38 25.57
C CYS A 120 18.43 8.67 26.39
N SER A 121 17.33 9.37 26.16
CA SER A 121 17.01 10.65 26.84
C SER A 121 16.92 10.53 28.37
N ARG A 122 16.75 9.30 28.90
CA ARG A 122 16.65 9.05 30.34
C ARG A 122 17.96 8.66 31.01
N CYS A 123 18.75 7.79 30.40
CA CYS A 123 19.95 7.25 31.03
C CYS A 123 21.25 7.63 30.32
N GLY A 124 21.20 8.33 29.18
CA GLY A 124 22.35 8.76 28.42
C GLY A 124 23.14 7.64 27.72
N LYS A 125 22.77 6.38 27.92
CA LYS A 125 23.43 5.25 27.28
C LYS A 125 22.90 5.06 25.88
N ARG A 126 23.73 4.48 25.01
CA ARG A 126 23.39 4.18 23.61
C ARG A 126 22.12 3.34 23.52
N VAL A 127 21.17 3.76 22.68
CA VAL A 127 19.95 2.99 22.42
C VAL A 127 20.25 1.80 21.49
N GLY A 128 19.54 0.70 21.69
CA GLY A 128 19.65 -0.55 20.94
C GLY A 128 18.29 -1.01 20.41
N VAL A 129 18.21 -2.27 20.05
CA VAL A 129 17.03 -2.89 19.40
C VAL A 129 15.73 -2.73 20.20
N ASN A 130 15.79 -2.64 21.54
CA ASN A 130 14.64 -2.43 22.42
C ASN A 130 14.49 -0.97 22.83
N SER A 131 14.33 -0.08 21.86
CA SER A 131 14.19 1.36 22.10
C SER A 131 12.94 1.91 21.43
N ILE A 132 12.37 2.92 22.04
CA ILE A 132 11.17 3.62 21.58
C ILE A 132 11.58 5.00 21.09
N HIS A 133 11.17 5.35 19.88
CA HIS A 133 11.36 6.68 19.31
C HIS A 133 10.06 7.49 19.43
N CYS A 134 10.14 8.66 20.01
CA CYS A 134 9.01 9.57 20.06
C CYS A 134 8.91 10.40 18.76
N ALA A 135 7.85 10.20 17.99
CA ALA A 135 7.63 10.91 16.73
C ALA A 135 7.38 12.42 16.92
N THR A 136 6.96 12.84 18.13
CA THR A 136 6.65 14.24 18.42
C THR A 136 7.87 15.05 18.84
N CYS A 137 8.75 14.48 19.69
CA CYS A 137 9.93 15.20 20.20
C CYS A 137 11.27 14.71 19.63
N GLY A 138 11.27 13.63 18.84
CA GLY A 138 12.47 13.07 18.21
C GLY A 138 13.44 12.36 19.14
N TYR A 139 13.08 12.16 20.42
CA TYR A 139 13.98 11.50 21.37
C TYR A 139 13.82 9.98 21.39
N TRP A 140 14.93 9.31 21.64
CA TRP A 140 14.98 7.87 21.85
C TRP A 140 15.02 7.51 23.33
N VAL A 141 14.34 6.43 23.70
CA VAL A 141 14.33 5.91 25.06
C VAL A 141 14.39 4.38 25.04
N HIS A 142 15.18 3.74 25.92
CA HIS A 142 15.10 2.28 26.07
C HIS A 142 13.72 1.86 26.56
N GLY A 143 13.20 0.72 26.11
CA GLY A 143 11.93 0.17 26.60
C GLY A 143 11.87 0.10 28.12
N GLN A 144 12.96 -0.34 28.77
CA GLN A 144 13.08 -0.39 30.24
C GLN A 144 13.13 0.99 30.91
N CYS A 145 13.54 2.04 30.20
CA CYS A 145 13.59 3.41 30.70
C CYS A 145 12.32 4.21 30.41
N SER A 146 11.44 3.70 29.56
CA SER A 146 10.21 4.39 29.16
C SER A 146 9.19 4.49 30.30
N GLY A 147 9.20 3.55 31.23
CA GLY A 147 8.24 3.48 32.33
C GLY A 147 6.87 2.92 31.88
N VAL A 148 6.81 2.28 30.69
CA VAL A 148 5.65 1.59 30.16
C VAL A 148 5.81 0.10 30.34
#